data_a31106f5a11c1762f849538a2afa9050
#
_entry.id   a31106f5a11c1762f849538a2afa9050
#
_cell.length_a   1.000
_cell.length_b   1.000
_cell.length_c   1.000
_cell.angle_alpha   90.00
_cell.angle_beta   90.00
_cell.angle_gamma   90.00
#
_symmetry.space_group_name_H-M   'P 1'
#
loop_
_entity.id
_entity.type
_entity.pdbx_description
1 polymer ?
#
loop_
_entity_poly.entity_id
_entity_poly.type
_entity_poly.pdbx_seq_one_letter_code
_entity_poly.pdbx_strand_id
1 'polypeptide(L)'
;MKHGLPGLAVLAALVLAGCSSSDQEELQQWMTEQRSQTRPKVQPIPEPKKFTPQSYMQEAVTEPFSSQKLAQALKRESSQATSNAGLIAPELQRRKEALEAFPLDAMVMVGSVMRGGKPLALVKVDNLLYQLRLGNYLGQNYGRIQKIAETEIVLREIVQDSAGEWIERTATLQLQEGSK
;
A
#
# COMPACT_ATOMS: atom_id res chain seq x y z
N MET A 1 75.29 59.81 9.09
CA MET A 1 74.11 59.24 8.42
C MET A 1 73.58 58.02 9.22
N LYS A 2 72.79 58.27 10.29
CA LYS A 2 72.28 57.22 11.20
C LYS A 2 70.91 57.60 11.84
N HIS A 3 69.96 58.18 11.09
CA HIS A 3 68.65 58.58 11.59
C HIS A 3 67.42 58.03 10.89
N GLY A 4 67.60 57.00 10.03
CA GLY A 4 66.48 56.41 9.26
C GLY A 4 65.75 55.20 9.91
N LEU A 5 66.35 54.57 10.96
CA LEU A 5 65.82 53.33 11.50
C LEU A 5 64.61 53.48 12.48
N PRO A 6 64.54 54.54 13.32
CA PRO A 6 63.41 54.63 14.26
C PRO A 6 62.07 55.00 13.58
N GLY A 7 62.15 55.75 12.47
CA GLY A 7 60.92 56.11 11.72
C GLY A 7 60.19 54.94 11.09
N LEU A 8 60.97 53.97 10.55
CA LEU A 8 60.41 52.78 9.92
C LEU A 8 59.75 51.83 10.93
N ALA A 9 60.34 51.74 12.15
CA ALA A 9 59.78 50.90 13.23
C ALA A 9 58.46 51.43 13.77
N VAL A 10 58.32 52.78 13.87
CA VAL A 10 57.08 53.44 14.32
C VAL A 10 55.97 53.29 13.26
N LEU A 11 56.31 53.37 11.98
CA LEU A 11 55.33 53.16 10.89
C LEU A 11 54.86 51.73 10.85
N ALA A 12 55.72 50.73 11.06
CA ALA A 12 55.35 49.33 11.13
C ALA A 12 54.49 48.98 12.32
N ALA A 13 54.68 49.61 13.48
CA ALA A 13 53.88 49.44 14.67
C ALA A 13 52.45 50.02 14.51
N LEU A 14 52.31 51.10 13.74
CA LEU A 14 51.01 51.71 13.45
C LEU A 14 50.13 50.87 12.50
N VAL A 15 50.76 50.12 11.61
CA VAL A 15 50.02 49.23 10.68
C VAL A 15 49.52 47.95 11.35
N LEU A 16 50.21 47.47 12.41
CA LEU A 16 49.74 46.30 13.17
C LEU A 16 48.61 46.63 14.18
N ALA A 17 48.40 47.89 14.53
CA ALA A 17 47.31 48.30 15.43
C ALA A 17 45.95 48.38 14.72
N GLY A 18 45.90 48.27 13.39
CA GLY A 18 44.69 48.36 12.59
C GLY A 18 43.82 47.14 12.48
N CYS A 19 44.20 45.96 13.01
CA CYS A 19 43.35 44.80 13.13
C CYS A 19 42.54 44.87 14.42
N SER A 20 41.60 45.76 14.47
CA SER A 20 40.78 45.94 15.66
C SER A 20 39.73 44.83 15.77
N SER A 21 39.62 44.31 16.96
CA SER A 21 38.63 43.41 17.49
C SER A 21 37.16 43.93 17.39
N SER A 22 36.96 45.13 16.81
CA SER A 22 35.63 45.77 16.72
C SER A 22 34.61 44.95 15.93
N ASP A 23 35.02 44.33 14.83
CA ASP A 23 34.10 43.55 13.97
C ASP A 23 33.60 42.26 14.65
N GLN A 24 34.43 41.65 15.50
CA GLN A 24 34.02 40.49 16.29
C GLN A 24 33.08 40.86 17.44
N GLU A 25 33.32 41.99 18.07
CA GLU A 25 32.44 42.49 19.17
C GLU A 25 31.08 42.90 18.63
N GLU A 26 31.03 43.59 17.49
CA GLU A 26 29.80 43.96 16.82
C GLU A 26 28.99 42.74 16.40
N LEU A 27 29.64 41.73 15.83
CA LEU A 27 29.01 40.47 15.47
C LEU A 27 28.47 39.71 16.70
N GLN A 28 29.22 39.69 17.79
CA GLN A 28 28.76 39.07 19.03
C GLN A 28 27.56 39.80 19.64
N GLN A 29 27.58 41.13 19.62
CA GLN A 29 26.44 41.93 20.05
C GLN A 29 25.21 41.68 19.18
N TRP A 30 25.36 41.69 17.88
CA TRP A 30 24.28 41.40 16.95
C TRP A 30 23.70 39.97 17.16
N MET A 31 24.56 38.95 17.31
CA MET A 31 24.12 37.57 17.60
C MET A 31 23.38 37.49 18.95
N THR A 32 23.81 38.24 19.96
CA THR A 32 23.16 38.26 21.26
C THR A 32 21.79 38.94 21.19
N GLU A 33 21.70 40.03 20.44
CA GLU A 33 20.46 40.73 20.18
C GLU A 33 19.46 39.86 19.39
N GLN A 34 19.91 39.21 18.34
CA GLN A 34 19.09 38.27 17.56
C GLN A 34 18.59 37.08 18.40
N ARG A 35 19.42 36.53 19.27
CA ARG A 35 19.01 35.49 20.22
C ARG A 35 17.99 35.99 21.25
N SER A 36 18.09 37.23 21.65
CA SER A 36 17.11 37.79 22.60
C SER A 36 15.75 38.06 21.94
N GLN A 37 15.74 38.44 20.66
CA GLN A 37 14.54 38.70 19.89
C GLN A 37 13.87 37.40 19.41
N THR A 38 14.65 36.32 19.16
CA THR A 38 14.19 35.04 18.66
C THR A 38 13.94 34.00 19.76
N ARG A 39 13.62 34.42 20.97
CA ARG A 39 13.22 33.46 22.01
C ARG A 39 11.96 32.73 21.55
N PRO A 40 12.03 31.42 21.27
CA PRO A 40 10.84 30.67 20.89
C PRO A 40 9.84 30.74 22.03
N LYS A 41 8.64 31.27 21.77
CA LYS A 41 7.51 31.18 22.70
C LYS A 41 7.07 29.72 22.73
N VAL A 42 7.75 28.90 23.51
CA VAL A 42 7.33 27.52 23.76
C VAL A 42 6.08 27.61 24.63
N GLN A 43 4.94 27.19 24.06
CA GLN A 43 3.74 27.04 24.87
C GLN A 43 3.99 25.94 25.91
N PRO A 44 3.67 26.18 27.19
CA PRO A 44 3.80 25.13 28.19
C PRO A 44 2.95 23.93 27.78
N ILE A 45 3.55 22.73 27.83
CA ILE A 45 2.85 21.49 27.58
C ILE A 45 1.70 21.39 28.58
N PRO A 46 0.45 21.18 28.13
CA PRO A 46 -0.67 21.03 29.04
C PRO A 46 -0.41 19.87 30.00
N GLU A 47 -0.81 20.03 31.25
CA GLU A 47 -0.67 18.95 32.23
C GLU A 47 -1.28 17.66 31.72
N PRO A 48 -0.60 16.53 31.91
CA PRO A 48 -1.11 15.24 31.48
C PRO A 48 -2.46 14.98 32.19
N LYS A 49 -3.45 14.58 31.40
CA LYS A 49 -4.76 14.21 31.95
C LYS A 49 -4.57 13.12 32.99
N LYS A 50 -5.06 13.32 34.19
CA LYS A 50 -5.02 12.29 35.23
C LYS A 50 -5.75 11.05 34.71
N PHE A 51 -5.03 9.94 34.65
CA PHE A 51 -5.61 8.66 34.31
C PHE A 51 -6.51 8.20 35.47
N THR A 52 -7.80 8.10 35.21
CA THR A 52 -8.75 7.44 36.12
C THR A 52 -8.93 6.01 35.64
N PRO A 53 -8.42 5.00 36.38
CA PRO A 53 -8.64 3.62 36.01
C PRO A 53 -10.13 3.32 36.01
N GLN A 54 -10.63 2.75 34.91
CA GLN A 54 -12.00 2.25 34.87
C GLN A 54 -12.01 0.90 35.55
N SER A 55 -12.91 0.70 36.51
CA SER A 55 -13.06 -0.58 37.18
C SER A 55 -13.52 -1.63 36.16
N TYR A 56 -12.81 -2.76 36.10
CA TYR A 56 -13.20 -3.90 35.25
C TYR A 56 -14.42 -4.59 35.88
N MET A 57 -15.58 -4.37 35.27
CA MET A 57 -16.83 -5.05 35.65
C MET A 57 -16.90 -6.39 34.92
N GLN A 58 -16.51 -7.45 35.60
CA GLN A 58 -16.42 -8.82 35.06
C GLN A 58 -17.75 -9.57 35.04
N GLU A 59 -18.82 -9.00 35.61
CA GLU A 59 -20.06 -9.77 35.94
C GLU A 59 -20.94 -10.18 34.75
N ALA A 60 -20.67 -9.73 33.51
CA ALA A 60 -21.54 -10.03 32.37
C ALA A 60 -20.82 -10.47 31.08
N VAL A 61 -19.52 -10.66 31.10
CA VAL A 61 -18.77 -11.00 29.88
C VAL A 61 -18.30 -12.45 29.96
N THR A 62 -18.81 -13.27 29.05
CA THR A 62 -18.30 -14.63 28.85
C THR A 62 -16.81 -14.60 28.64
N GLU A 63 -16.06 -15.34 29.44
CA GLU A 63 -14.58 -15.42 29.36
C GLU A 63 -14.11 -15.63 27.92
N PRO A 64 -13.04 -14.92 27.48
CA PRO A 64 -12.52 -15.03 26.11
C PRO A 64 -12.23 -16.46 25.67
N PHE A 65 -11.80 -17.31 26.61
CA PHE A 65 -11.40 -18.70 26.39
C PHE A 65 -12.43 -19.72 26.92
N SER A 66 -13.69 -19.31 27.13
CA SER A 66 -14.71 -20.24 27.58
C SER A 66 -15.02 -21.31 26.52
N SER A 67 -15.27 -22.54 26.98
CA SER A 67 -15.68 -23.64 26.10
C SER A 67 -16.96 -23.34 25.31
N GLN A 68 -17.86 -22.50 25.86
CA GLN A 68 -19.06 -22.06 25.17
C GLN A 68 -18.75 -21.18 23.95
N LYS A 69 -17.82 -20.22 24.07
CA LYS A 69 -17.38 -19.41 22.92
C LYS A 69 -16.70 -20.26 21.86
N LEU A 70 -15.84 -21.20 22.28
CA LEU A 70 -15.21 -22.15 21.37
C LEU A 70 -16.26 -22.99 20.62
N ALA A 71 -17.23 -23.53 21.30
CA ALA A 71 -18.31 -24.31 20.67
C ALA A 71 -19.15 -23.46 19.70
N GLN A 72 -19.43 -22.19 20.04
CA GLN A 72 -20.12 -21.26 19.14
C GLN A 72 -19.28 -20.89 17.92
N ALA A 73 -17.96 -20.67 18.09
CA ALA A 73 -17.05 -20.41 16.99
C ALA A 73 -16.98 -21.62 16.04
N LEU A 74 -16.73 -22.80 16.56
CA LEU A 74 -16.73 -24.05 15.77
C LEU A 74 -18.06 -24.30 15.04
N LYS A 75 -19.18 -24.00 15.68
CA LYS A 75 -20.50 -24.13 15.04
C LYS A 75 -20.69 -23.11 13.90
N ARG A 76 -20.18 -21.90 14.05
CA ARG A 76 -20.21 -20.89 12.98
C ARG A 76 -19.31 -21.31 11.81
N GLU A 77 -18.10 -21.75 12.09
CA GLU A 77 -17.17 -22.26 11.08
C GLU A 77 -17.77 -23.45 10.32
N SER A 78 -18.33 -24.44 11.02
CA SER A 78 -18.95 -25.59 10.37
C SER A 78 -20.18 -25.22 9.51
N SER A 79 -20.97 -24.23 9.91
CA SER A 79 -22.07 -23.73 9.11
C SER A 79 -21.60 -22.93 7.88
N GLN A 80 -20.50 -22.20 8.02
CA GLN A 80 -19.87 -21.41 6.98
C GLN A 80 -19.17 -22.32 5.96
N ALA A 81 -18.44 -23.32 6.43
CA ALA A 81 -17.80 -24.35 5.58
C ALA A 81 -18.84 -25.12 4.74
N THR A 82 -20.02 -25.39 5.30
CA THR A 82 -21.13 -26.05 4.56
C THR A 82 -21.70 -25.11 3.48
N SER A 83 -21.82 -23.81 3.76
CA SER A 83 -22.29 -22.82 2.77
C SER A 83 -21.26 -22.59 1.66
N ASN A 84 -19.98 -22.62 2.00
CA ASN A 84 -18.90 -22.40 1.04
C ASN A 84 -18.62 -23.63 0.16
N ALA A 85 -18.86 -24.83 0.66
CA ALA A 85 -18.86 -26.05 -0.18
C ALA A 85 -19.90 -25.99 -1.32
N GLY A 86 -20.98 -25.26 -1.12
CA GLY A 86 -21.98 -25.01 -2.15
C GLY A 86 -21.45 -24.19 -3.33
N LEU A 87 -20.40 -23.38 -3.15
CA LEU A 87 -19.78 -22.61 -4.24
C LEU A 87 -19.04 -23.50 -5.24
N ILE A 88 -18.33 -24.50 -4.74
CA ILE A 88 -17.48 -25.37 -5.58
C ILE A 88 -18.24 -26.57 -6.15
N ALA A 89 -19.30 -27.04 -5.47
CA ALA A 89 -20.03 -28.21 -5.89
C ALA A 89 -20.53 -28.18 -7.36
N PRO A 90 -21.14 -27.07 -7.85
CA PRO A 90 -21.57 -27.00 -9.25
C PRO A 90 -20.36 -26.96 -10.23
N GLU A 91 -19.23 -26.38 -9.82
CA GLU A 91 -18.05 -26.27 -10.65
C GLU A 91 -17.33 -27.63 -10.82
N LEU A 92 -17.40 -28.50 -9.83
CA LEU A 92 -16.85 -29.86 -9.88
C LEU A 92 -17.70 -30.79 -10.79
N GLN A 93 -19.00 -30.52 -10.95
CA GLN A 93 -19.90 -31.35 -11.76
C GLN A 93 -19.88 -30.97 -13.23
N ARG A 94 -19.45 -29.78 -13.61
CA ARG A 94 -19.41 -29.38 -15.02
C ARG A 94 -18.16 -29.88 -15.74
N ARG A 95 -18.25 -29.97 -17.08
CA ARG A 95 -17.08 -30.21 -17.91
C ARG A 95 -16.21 -28.95 -17.96
N LYS A 96 -14.92 -29.10 -17.69
CA LYS A 96 -13.96 -28.01 -17.79
C LYS A 96 -13.73 -27.56 -19.22
N GLU A 97 -13.59 -26.27 -19.45
CA GLU A 97 -13.19 -25.68 -20.73
C GLU A 97 -11.66 -25.77 -20.92
N ALA A 98 -11.18 -25.69 -22.16
CA ALA A 98 -9.76 -25.87 -22.49
C ALA A 98 -8.86 -24.83 -21.77
N LEU A 99 -9.33 -23.59 -21.57
CA LEU A 99 -8.56 -22.52 -20.95
C LEU A 99 -8.49 -22.62 -19.42
N GLU A 100 -9.24 -23.51 -18.80
CA GLU A 100 -9.10 -23.76 -17.36
C GLU A 100 -7.87 -24.63 -17.01
N ALA A 101 -7.18 -25.17 -18.00
CA ALA A 101 -5.92 -25.87 -17.80
C ALA A 101 -4.74 -24.93 -17.56
N PHE A 102 -4.85 -23.67 -17.97
CA PHE A 102 -3.79 -22.68 -17.90
C PHE A 102 -4.01 -21.69 -16.75
N PRO A 103 -2.96 -21.25 -16.05
CA PRO A 103 -3.09 -20.17 -15.06
C PRO A 103 -3.43 -18.84 -15.75
N LEU A 104 -4.12 -17.96 -15.06
CA LEU A 104 -4.54 -16.67 -15.62
C LEU A 104 -3.34 -15.81 -16.05
N ASP A 105 -2.22 -15.92 -15.34
CA ASP A 105 -0.98 -15.18 -15.61
C ASP A 105 -0.28 -15.61 -16.92
N ALA A 106 -0.61 -16.79 -17.43
CA ALA A 106 -0.12 -17.26 -18.74
C ALA A 106 -1.00 -16.78 -19.92
N MET A 107 -2.06 -16.04 -19.62
CA MET A 107 -3.01 -15.54 -20.59
C MET A 107 -2.83 -14.05 -20.82
N VAL A 108 -2.97 -13.63 -22.05
CA VAL A 108 -2.85 -12.23 -22.46
C VAL A 108 -4.08 -11.82 -23.24
N MET A 109 -4.79 -10.80 -22.77
CA MET A 109 -5.82 -10.16 -23.57
C MET A 109 -5.15 -9.32 -24.66
N VAL A 110 -5.47 -9.59 -25.93
CA VAL A 110 -4.89 -8.88 -27.08
C VAL A 110 -5.89 -7.96 -27.77
N GLY A 111 -7.15 -8.01 -27.37
CA GLY A 111 -8.18 -7.12 -27.89
C GLY A 111 -9.60 -7.57 -27.56
N SER A 112 -10.55 -6.76 -27.99
CA SER A 112 -11.97 -7.05 -27.95
C SER A 112 -12.61 -6.80 -29.32
N VAL A 113 -13.67 -7.53 -29.64
CA VAL A 113 -14.39 -7.41 -30.91
C VAL A 113 -15.89 -7.47 -30.65
N MET A 114 -16.64 -6.60 -31.29
CA MET A 114 -18.10 -6.67 -31.27
C MET A 114 -18.63 -7.57 -32.42
N ARG A 115 -19.35 -8.60 -32.09
CA ARG A 115 -19.97 -9.48 -33.08
C ARG A 115 -21.46 -9.67 -32.77
N GLY A 116 -22.30 -9.20 -33.67
CA GLY A 116 -23.76 -9.29 -33.48
C GLY A 116 -24.26 -8.57 -32.24
N GLY A 117 -23.66 -7.41 -31.87
CA GLY A 117 -24.03 -6.65 -30.68
C GLY A 117 -23.53 -7.26 -29.36
N LYS A 118 -22.73 -8.31 -29.39
CA LYS A 118 -22.15 -8.96 -28.19
C LYS A 118 -20.63 -8.77 -28.18
N PRO A 119 -20.04 -8.38 -27.04
CA PRO A 119 -18.60 -8.27 -26.90
C PRO A 119 -17.96 -9.67 -26.83
N LEU A 120 -16.88 -9.84 -27.56
CA LEU A 120 -15.98 -10.99 -27.53
C LEU A 120 -14.60 -10.52 -27.11
N ALA A 121 -13.95 -11.23 -26.23
CA ALA A 121 -12.56 -11.00 -25.91
C ALA A 121 -11.66 -11.92 -26.74
N LEU A 122 -10.51 -11.38 -27.15
CA LEU A 122 -9.44 -12.12 -27.78
C LEU A 122 -8.33 -12.32 -26.77
N VAL A 123 -8.08 -13.58 -26.43
CA VAL A 123 -7.06 -13.96 -25.45
C VAL A 123 -6.04 -14.87 -26.11
N LYS A 124 -4.78 -14.56 -25.94
CA LYS A 124 -3.64 -15.35 -26.41
C LYS A 124 -3.09 -16.20 -25.27
N VAL A 125 -2.91 -17.49 -25.55
CA VAL A 125 -2.29 -18.47 -24.65
C VAL A 125 -1.39 -19.37 -25.49
N ASP A 126 -0.13 -19.54 -25.11
CA ASP A 126 0.85 -20.39 -25.83
C ASP A 126 0.86 -20.17 -27.36
N ASN A 127 0.83 -18.92 -27.80
CA ASN A 127 0.75 -18.53 -29.22
C ASN A 127 -0.55 -18.86 -29.94
N LEU A 128 -1.55 -19.42 -29.28
CA LEU A 128 -2.88 -19.67 -29.84
C LEU A 128 -3.83 -18.52 -29.43
N LEU A 129 -4.69 -18.12 -30.35
CA LEU A 129 -5.68 -17.08 -30.14
C LEU A 129 -7.06 -17.69 -29.91
N TYR A 130 -7.67 -17.35 -28.78
CA TYR A 130 -8.99 -17.79 -28.37
C TYR A 130 -10.00 -16.66 -28.37
N GLN A 131 -11.21 -16.91 -28.84
CA GLN A 131 -12.34 -16.00 -28.77
C GLN A 131 -13.24 -16.39 -27.61
N LEU A 132 -13.38 -15.49 -26.65
CA LEU A 132 -14.13 -15.72 -25.42
C LEU A 132 -15.38 -14.85 -25.36
N ARG A 133 -16.43 -15.41 -24.77
CA ARG A 133 -17.74 -14.80 -24.58
C ARG A 133 -18.03 -14.64 -23.10
N LEU A 134 -18.99 -13.80 -22.79
CA LEU A 134 -19.58 -13.77 -21.45
C LEU A 134 -20.03 -15.17 -21.05
N GLY A 135 -19.68 -15.57 -19.81
CA GLY A 135 -20.00 -16.88 -19.26
C GLY A 135 -19.00 -17.99 -19.55
N ASN A 136 -18.01 -17.81 -20.47
CA ASN A 136 -16.92 -18.77 -20.63
C ASN A 136 -16.02 -18.80 -19.40
N TYR A 137 -15.29 -19.89 -19.28
CA TYR A 137 -14.38 -20.14 -18.16
C TYR A 137 -12.92 -20.09 -18.60
N LEU A 138 -12.07 -19.49 -17.77
CA LEU A 138 -10.63 -19.44 -17.96
C LEU A 138 -9.90 -19.35 -16.61
N GLY A 139 -8.66 -19.82 -16.60
CA GLY A 139 -7.87 -19.88 -15.38
C GLY A 139 -8.17 -21.10 -14.52
N GLN A 140 -7.19 -21.49 -13.70
CA GLN A 140 -7.24 -22.69 -12.86
C GLN A 140 -8.23 -22.57 -11.69
N ASN A 141 -8.68 -21.34 -11.38
CA ASN A 141 -9.52 -21.01 -10.24
C ASN A 141 -11.01 -20.87 -10.60
N TYR A 142 -11.48 -21.63 -11.56
CA TYR A 142 -12.88 -21.61 -12.01
C TYR A 142 -13.36 -20.21 -12.44
N GLY A 143 -12.47 -19.44 -13.07
CA GLY A 143 -12.70 -18.06 -13.46
C GLY A 143 -13.79 -17.94 -14.53
N ARG A 144 -14.98 -17.50 -14.16
CA ARG A 144 -16.10 -17.26 -15.07
C ARG A 144 -16.14 -15.80 -15.52
N ILE A 145 -16.17 -15.56 -16.83
CA ILE A 145 -16.26 -14.22 -17.39
C ILE A 145 -17.61 -13.58 -17.04
N GLN A 146 -17.56 -12.49 -16.28
CA GLN A 146 -18.74 -11.70 -15.91
C GLN A 146 -18.92 -10.48 -16.81
N LYS A 147 -17.82 -9.86 -17.25
CA LYS A 147 -17.84 -8.66 -18.08
C LYS A 147 -16.66 -8.66 -19.04
N ILE A 148 -16.93 -8.22 -20.27
CA ILE A 148 -15.90 -7.95 -21.27
C ILE A 148 -16.00 -6.47 -21.60
N ALA A 149 -14.96 -5.70 -21.29
CA ALA A 149 -14.78 -4.31 -21.68
C ALA A 149 -13.77 -4.25 -22.85
N GLU A 150 -13.52 -3.05 -23.34
CA GLU A 150 -12.58 -2.81 -24.43
C GLU A 150 -11.15 -3.17 -24.04
N THR A 151 -10.77 -2.86 -22.79
CA THR A 151 -9.40 -2.97 -22.27
C THR A 151 -9.24 -4.03 -21.16
N GLU A 152 -10.31 -4.68 -20.74
CA GLU A 152 -10.27 -5.64 -19.62
C GLU A 152 -11.35 -6.70 -19.72
N ILE A 153 -11.06 -7.87 -19.16
CA ILE A 153 -12.01 -8.93 -18.88
C ILE A 153 -12.15 -9.04 -17.37
N VAL A 154 -13.37 -8.94 -16.85
CA VAL A 154 -13.65 -9.14 -15.42
C VAL A 154 -14.15 -10.56 -15.20
N LEU A 155 -13.53 -11.25 -14.26
CA LEU A 155 -13.77 -12.64 -13.91
C LEU A 155 -14.24 -12.77 -12.47
N ARG A 156 -15.10 -13.74 -12.22
CA ARG A 156 -15.37 -14.27 -10.90
C ARG A 156 -14.57 -15.55 -10.73
N GLU A 157 -13.67 -15.61 -9.80
CA GLU A 157 -12.90 -16.78 -9.41
C GLU A 157 -13.40 -17.37 -8.10
N ILE A 158 -13.20 -18.67 -7.91
CA ILE A 158 -13.42 -19.38 -6.67
C ILE A 158 -12.07 -19.90 -6.20
N VAL A 159 -11.61 -19.41 -5.07
CA VAL A 159 -10.30 -19.75 -4.49
C VAL A 159 -10.45 -20.22 -3.05
N GLN A 160 -9.47 -20.96 -2.55
CA GLN A 160 -9.39 -21.25 -1.12
C GLN A 160 -8.62 -20.13 -0.42
N ASP A 161 -9.13 -19.67 0.71
CA ASP A 161 -8.43 -18.75 1.59
C ASP A 161 -7.40 -19.49 2.47
N SER A 162 -6.75 -18.74 3.37
CA SER A 162 -5.76 -19.29 4.31
C SER A 162 -6.34 -20.27 5.34
N ALA A 163 -7.65 -20.25 5.56
CA ALA A 163 -8.37 -21.18 6.42
C ALA A 163 -8.84 -22.43 5.67
N GLY A 164 -8.64 -22.51 4.35
CA GLY A 164 -9.11 -23.58 3.49
C GLY A 164 -10.57 -23.47 3.07
N GLU A 165 -11.21 -22.31 3.30
CA GLU A 165 -12.58 -22.04 2.89
C GLU A 165 -12.66 -21.55 1.46
N TRP A 166 -13.70 -21.98 0.75
CA TRP A 166 -13.96 -21.52 -0.63
C TRP A 166 -14.60 -20.13 -0.60
N ILE A 167 -13.95 -19.18 -1.25
CA ILE A 167 -14.43 -17.80 -1.37
C ILE A 167 -14.47 -17.35 -2.83
N GLU A 168 -15.40 -16.45 -3.12
CA GLU A 168 -15.44 -15.78 -4.41
C GLU A 168 -14.54 -14.53 -4.39
N ARG A 169 -13.76 -14.36 -5.45
CA ARG A 169 -13.01 -13.12 -5.67
C ARG A 169 -13.16 -12.65 -7.10
N THR A 170 -13.03 -11.36 -7.31
CA THR A 170 -12.97 -10.76 -8.63
C THR A 170 -11.52 -10.72 -9.11
N ALA A 171 -11.27 -11.20 -10.32
CA ALA A 171 -9.99 -11.04 -11.01
C ALA A 171 -10.20 -10.29 -12.33
N THR A 172 -9.17 -9.62 -12.81
CA THR A 172 -9.20 -8.89 -14.08
C THR A 172 -8.02 -9.27 -14.94
N LEU A 173 -8.29 -9.52 -16.22
CA LEU A 173 -7.26 -9.68 -17.24
C LEU A 173 -7.26 -8.44 -18.11
N GLN A 174 -6.18 -7.67 -18.04
CA GLN A 174 -6.04 -6.42 -18.77
C GLN A 174 -5.47 -6.63 -20.18
N LEU A 175 -5.86 -5.73 -21.09
CA LEU A 175 -5.28 -5.65 -22.42
C LEU A 175 -3.79 -5.36 -22.32
N GLN A 176 -2.94 -6.21 -22.89
CA GLN A 176 -1.54 -5.89 -23.10
C GLN A 176 -1.40 -5.20 -24.46
N GLU A 177 -1.08 -3.93 -24.45
CA GLU A 177 -0.62 -3.24 -25.65
C GLU A 177 0.73 -3.85 -26.05
N GLY A 178 0.77 -4.42 -27.25
CA GLY A 178 1.99 -4.99 -27.80
C GLY A 178 3.07 -3.90 -27.85
N SER A 179 4.15 -4.06 -27.08
CA SER A 179 5.35 -3.26 -27.29
C SER A 179 5.84 -3.49 -28.72
N LYS A 180 5.79 -2.41 -29.53
CA LYS A 180 6.45 -2.36 -30.85
C LYS A 180 7.95 -2.57 -30.72
#